data_d9b3cfe77e56a8edf92cfa3031827c10
#
_entry.id   d9b3cfe77e56a8edf92cfa3031827c10
#
_cell.length_a   1.000
_cell.length_b   1.000
_cell.length_c   1.000
_cell.angle_alpha   90.00
_cell.angle_beta   90.00
_cell.angle_gamma   90.00
#
_symmetry.space_group_name_H-M   'P 1'
#
loop_
_entity.id
_entity.type
_entity.pdbx_description
1 polymer ?
#
loop_
_entity_poly.entity_id
_entity_poly.type
_entity_poly.pdbx_seq_one_letter_code
_entity_poly.pdbx_strand_id
1 'polypeptide(L)'
;MSKIIAIVNQKGGVGKTTTCVNLAAAVKAKGKRVLLCDFDPQANATSGMGVDKSVSNGVYDVLINGTETAKAIISTPYGDVLPSSKALAGAGVEMIEMENRQFLLKAALRQVVEQYDFIFIDCPPSLELLTLNALCAANSLLVPVQGEYYALEGLSDLMNTVRIVRRSMNPSLDIEGVLLTMFDGRTNLSIQVAQEVKRFFGTKVYSTVIPRNVRLSEAPSHVRPITAYDRNCRGADAYIALAEEFLKRNA
;
A
#
# COMPACT_ATOMS: atom_id res chain seq x y z
N MET A 1 6.27 18.82 1.46
CA MET A 1 5.21 18.42 0.50
C MET A 1 4.71 17.04 0.91
N SER A 2 3.42 16.81 0.84
CA SER A 2 2.83 15.48 1.04
C SER A 2 3.28 14.51 -0.04
N LYS A 3 3.47 13.25 0.28
CA LYS A 3 3.81 12.20 -0.69
C LYS A 3 2.78 11.08 -0.64
N ILE A 4 2.24 10.73 -1.80
CA ILE A 4 1.27 9.64 -1.97
C ILE A 4 2.01 8.41 -2.50
N ILE A 5 1.96 7.30 -1.78
CA ILE A 5 2.64 6.04 -2.11
C ILE A 5 1.60 4.93 -2.28
N ALA A 6 1.53 4.33 -3.47
CA ALA A 6 0.71 3.14 -3.67
C ALA A 6 1.52 1.87 -3.37
N ILE A 7 0.95 0.98 -2.54
CA ILE A 7 1.52 -0.33 -2.24
C ILE A 7 0.89 -1.33 -3.21
N VAL A 8 1.64 -1.73 -4.23
CA VAL A 8 1.07 -2.44 -5.39
C VAL A 8 1.88 -3.67 -5.77
N ASN A 9 1.19 -4.73 -6.07
CA ASN A 9 1.66 -5.92 -6.80
C ASN A 9 0.44 -6.70 -7.27
N GLN A 10 0.45 -7.21 -8.51
CA GLN A 10 -0.69 -7.97 -9.03
C GLN A 10 -0.82 -9.35 -8.35
N LYS A 11 0.27 -9.90 -7.81
CA LYS A 11 0.24 -11.19 -7.10
C LYS A 11 -0.44 -11.03 -5.73
N GLY A 12 -1.40 -11.92 -5.46
CA GLY A 12 -2.01 -12.04 -4.12
C GLY A 12 -1.03 -12.60 -3.09
N GLY A 13 -1.21 -12.27 -1.82
CA GLY A 13 -0.45 -12.86 -0.73
C GLY A 13 1.00 -12.39 -0.56
N VAL A 14 1.49 -11.43 -1.34
CA VAL A 14 2.88 -10.92 -1.23
C VAL A 14 3.10 -9.93 -0.08
N GLY A 15 2.10 -9.66 0.74
CA GLY A 15 2.20 -8.78 1.90
C GLY A 15 1.94 -7.30 1.61
N LYS A 16 1.15 -6.94 0.58
CA LYS A 16 0.73 -5.55 0.30
C LYS A 16 0.07 -4.92 1.51
N THR A 17 -1.07 -5.43 1.93
CA THR A 17 -1.84 -4.94 3.07
C THR A 17 -1.02 -4.95 4.37
N THR A 18 -0.29 -6.05 4.62
CA THR A 18 0.60 -6.15 5.79
C THR A 18 1.64 -5.03 5.79
N THR A 19 2.23 -4.74 4.62
CA THR A 19 3.21 -3.65 4.48
C THR A 19 2.53 -2.29 4.64
N CYS A 20 1.37 -2.07 4.01
CA CYS A 20 0.64 -0.82 4.11
C CYS A 20 0.31 -0.46 5.56
N VAL A 21 -0.33 -1.36 6.29
CA VAL A 21 -0.73 -1.18 7.70
C VAL A 21 0.48 -0.93 8.59
N ASN A 22 1.49 -1.79 8.51
CA ASN A 22 2.60 -1.74 9.46
C ASN A 22 3.58 -0.61 9.16
N LEU A 23 3.82 -0.26 7.89
CA LEU A 23 4.62 0.89 7.53
C LEU A 23 3.91 2.20 7.91
N ALA A 24 2.60 2.34 7.62
CA ALA A 24 1.81 3.51 8.01
C ALA A 24 1.87 3.74 9.52
N ALA A 25 1.60 2.70 10.31
CA ALA A 25 1.66 2.77 11.78
C ALA A 25 3.07 3.10 12.30
N ALA A 26 4.12 2.52 11.73
CA ALA A 26 5.50 2.78 12.14
C ALA A 26 5.95 4.21 11.77
N VAL A 27 5.55 4.73 10.60
CA VAL A 27 5.81 6.12 10.18
C VAL A 27 5.06 7.11 11.06
N LYS A 28 3.80 6.80 11.41
CA LYS A 28 3.01 7.58 12.38
C LYS A 28 3.70 7.65 13.75
N ALA A 29 4.23 6.52 14.22
CA ALA A 29 4.96 6.45 15.50
C ALA A 29 6.26 7.28 15.50
N LYS A 30 6.79 7.64 14.33
CA LYS A 30 7.91 8.57 14.17
C LYS A 30 7.47 10.05 14.07
N GLY A 31 6.21 10.36 14.42
CA GLY A 31 5.70 11.73 14.50
C GLY A 31 5.21 12.31 13.17
N LYS A 32 5.04 11.52 12.12
CA LYS A 32 4.49 11.98 10.85
C LYS A 32 2.96 11.93 10.84
N ARG A 33 2.33 12.85 10.10
CA ARG A 33 0.89 12.81 9.81
C ARG A 33 0.66 11.82 8.68
N VAL A 34 -0.08 10.77 8.93
CA VAL A 34 -0.24 9.64 8.00
C VAL A 34 -1.71 9.36 7.75
N LEU A 35 -2.09 9.24 6.47
CA LEU A 35 -3.35 8.68 6.01
C LEU A 35 -3.08 7.32 5.35
N LEU A 36 -3.81 6.29 5.74
CA LEU A 36 -3.93 5.05 5.01
C LEU A 36 -5.24 5.06 4.23
N CYS A 37 -5.17 5.00 2.91
CA CYS A 37 -6.32 4.79 2.03
C CYS A 37 -6.41 3.30 1.70
N ASP A 38 -7.39 2.61 2.25
CA ASP A 38 -7.68 1.23 1.89
C ASP A 38 -8.46 1.21 0.56
N PHE A 39 -7.84 0.66 -0.47
CA PHE A 39 -8.40 0.64 -1.83
C PHE A 39 -8.65 -0.79 -2.33
N ASP A 40 -8.65 -1.75 -1.41
CA ASP A 40 -9.02 -3.14 -1.66
C ASP A 40 -10.45 -3.40 -1.14
N PRO A 41 -11.37 -3.93 -1.96
CA PRO A 41 -12.73 -4.31 -1.54
C PRO A 41 -12.78 -5.29 -0.35
N GLN A 42 -11.69 -6.01 -0.07
CA GLN A 42 -11.60 -6.90 1.09
C GLN A 42 -11.52 -6.13 2.43
N ALA A 43 -11.20 -4.83 2.40
CA ALA A 43 -11.10 -3.95 3.56
C ALA A 43 -10.16 -4.50 4.67
N ASN A 44 -9.07 -5.15 4.27
CA ASN A 44 -8.15 -5.76 5.24
C ASN A 44 -7.23 -4.72 5.88
N ALA A 45 -6.86 -3.66 5.17
CA ALA A 45 -6.10 -2.56 5.75
C ALA A 45 -6.97 -1.75 6.73
N THR A 46 -8.25 -1.56 6.41
CA THR A 46 -9.25 -0.94 7.29
C THR A 46 -9.27 -1.63 8.65
N SER A 47 -9.52 -2.95 8.67
CA SER A 47 -9.53 -3.70 9.94
C SER A 47 -8.15 -3.75 10.60
N GLY A 48 -7.06 -3.87 9.82
CA GLY A 48 -5.70 -3.87 10.35
C GLY A 48 -5.30 -2.59 11.08
N MET A 49 -5.97 -1.48 10.79
CA MET A 49 -5.81 -0.20 11.47
C MET A 49 -6.83 0.01 12.62
N GLY A 50 -7.61 -1.01 12.97
CA GLY A 50 -8.55 -0.96 14.08
C GLY A 50 -9.92 -0.35 13.73
N VAL A 51 -10.24 -0.20 12.43
CA VAL A 51 -11.54 0.33 11.97
C VAL A 51 -12.47 -0.83 11.60
N ASP A 52 -13.73 -0.74 12.00
CA ASP A 52 -14.75 -1.73 11.65
C ASP A 52 -15.07 -1.63 10.13
N LYS A 53 -15.16 -2.79 9.45
CA LYS A 53 -15.49 -2.87 8.02
C LYS A 53 -16.96 -2.51 7.70
N SER A 54 -17.82 -2.39 8.72
CA SER A 54 -19.22 -1.99 8.59
C SER A 54 -19.45 -0.48 8.59
N VAL A 55 -18.38 0.32 8.48
CA VAL A 55 -18.50 1.79 8.41
C VAL A 55 -19.41 2.23 7.26
N SER A 56 -20.25 3.23 7.54
CA SER A 56 -21.26 3.74 6.59
C SER A 56 -20.64 4.60 5.47
N ASN A 57 -19.50 5.22 5.72
CA ASN A 57 -18.82 6.08 4.74
C ASN A 57 -17.38 5.60 4.55
N GLY A 58 -17.02 5.38 3.30
CA GLY A 58 -15.68 4.93 2.93
C GLY A 58 -15.26 5.43 1.56
N VAL A 59 -14.18 4.89 1.05
CA VAL A 59 -13.65 5.28 -0.26
C VAL A 59 -14.68 5.07 -1.39
N TYR A 60 -15.55 4.05 -1.29
CA TYR A 60 -16.65 3.87 -2.26
C TYR A 60 -17.57 5.09 -2.28
N ASP A 61 -18.02 5.58 -1.13
CA ASP A 61 -18.91 6.72 -1.04
C ASP A 61 -18.28 8.01 -1.55
N VAL A 62 -16.98 8.16 -1.32
CA VAL A 62 -16.21 9.28 -1.85
C VAL A 62 -16.16 9.26 -3.38
N LEU A 63 -15.94 8.08 -3.99
CA LEU A 63 -15.76 7.96 -5.44
C LEU A 63 -17.10 7.97 -6.20
N ILE A 64 -18.14 7.33 -5.66
CA ILE A 64 -19.41 7.08 -6.36
C ILE A 64 -20.50 8.03 -5.88
N ASN A 65 -20.63 8.24 -4.57
CA ASN A 65 -21.72 9.02 -3.98
C ASN A 65 -21.36 10.51 -3.78
N GLY A 66 -20.12 10.92 -4.11
CA GLY A 66 -19.67 12.31 -3.98
C GLY A 66 -19.48 12.78 -2.54
N THR A 67 -19.29 11.86 -1.59
CA THR A 67 -19.00 12.21 -0.20
C THR A 67 -17.67 12.94 -0.13
N GLU A 68 -17.60 14.05 0.63
CA GLU A 68 -16.34 14.75 0.88
C GLU A 68 -15.34 13.82 1.56
N THR A 69 -14.11 13.76 1.04
CA THR A 69 -13.07 12.84 1.54
C THR A 69 -12.83 12.99 3.04
N ALA A 70 -12.79 14.23 3.54
CA ALA A 70 -12.57 14.51 4.95
C ALA A 70 -13.65 13.92 5.88
N LYS A 71 -14.89 13.79 5.40
CA LYS A 71 -16.00 13.19 6.17
C LYS A 71 -15.96 11.66 6.25
N ALA A 72 -15.23 11.03 5.34
CA ALA A 72 -15.05 9.58 5.31
C ALA A 72 -13.80 9.11 6.07
N ILE A 73 -12.92 10.03 6.47
CA ILE A 73 -11.69 9.69 7.20
C ILE A 73 -11.99 9.44 8.66
N ILE A 74 -11.42 8.36 9.19
CA ILE A 74 -11.53 7.93 10.59
C ILE A 74 -10.15 8.00 11.23
N SER A 75 -10.04 8.73 12.35
CA SER A 75 -8.79 8.81 13.11
C SER A 75 -8.61 7.58 14.01
N THR A 76 -7.40 7.03 14.00
CA THR A 76 -7.01 5.91 14.86
C THR A 76 -5.69 6.23 15.58
N PRO A 77 -5.33 5.48 16.63
CA PRO A 77 -4.02 5.64 17.27
C PRO A 77 -2.83 5.38 16.34
N TYR A 78 -3.06 4.68 15.22
CA TYR A 78 -2.04 4.20 14.29
C TYR A 78 -1.89 5.10 13.05
N GLY A 79 -2.74 6.10 12.89
CA GLY A 79 -2.86 7.02 11.76
C GLY A 79 -4.32 7.13 11.33
N ASP A 80 -4.61 8.09 10.47
CA ASP A 80 -5.93 8.26 9.91
C ASP A 80 -6.18 7.23 8.80
N VAL A 81 -7.44 6.83 8.62
CA VAL A 81 -7.85 5.80 7.65
C VAL A 81 -8.98 6.35 6.78
N LEU A 82 -8.83 6.29 5.48
CA LEU A 82 -9.95 6.33 4.54
C LEU A 82 -10.36 4.86 4.28
N PRO A 83 -11.45 4.39 4.91
CA PRO A 83 -11.75 2.97 4.96
C PRO A 83 -12.35 2.44 3.66
N SER A 84 -12.15 1.15 3.42
CA SER A 84 -12.82 0.40 2.37
C SER A 84 -13.97 -0.44 2.91
N SER A 85 -14.81 -0.91 2.01
CA SER A 85 -15.86 -1.87 2.27
C SER A 85 -16.11 -2.77 1.06
N LYS A 86 -16.94 -3.81 1.22
CA LYS A 86 -17.33 -4.69 0.13
C LYS A 86 -18.02 -3.96 -1.04
N ALA A 87 -18.65 -2.79 -0.79
CA ALA A 87 -19.26 -1.97 -1.83
C ALA A 87 -18.26 -1.56 -2.91
N LEU A 88 -16.97 -1.38 -2.55
CA LEU A 88 -15.92 -1.01 -3.50
C LEU A 88 -15.74 -2.06 -4.62
N ALA A 89 -16.17 -3.30 -4.45
CA ALA A 89 -16.13 -4.31 -5.51
C ALA A 89 -17.02 -3.92 -6.70
N GLY A 90 -18.15 -3.24 -6.46
CA GLY A 90 -19.03 -2.74 -7.50
C GLY A 90 -18.52 -1.48 -8.20
N ALA A 91 -17.71 -0.69 -7.53
CA ALA A 91 -17.23 0.59 -8.04
C ALA A 91 -16.54 0.48 -9.41
N GLY A 92 -15.81 -0.63 -9.65
CA GLY A 92 -15.16 -0.85 -10.94
C GLY A 92 -16.13 -0.85 -12.13
N VAL A 93 -17.35 -1.35 -11.94
CA VAL A 93 -18.40 -1.37 -12.96
C VAL A 93 -19.07 0.01 -13.07
N GLU A 94 -19.40 0.62 -11.95
CA GLU A 94 -20.05 1.91 -11.89
C GLU A 94 -19.19 3.04 -12.47
N MET A 95 -17.89 2.99 -12.25
CA MET A 95 -16.93 3.94 -12.80
C MET A 95 -16.76 3.86 -14.33
N ILE A 96 -17.18 2.76 -15.00
CA ILE A 96 -16.95 2.59 -16.44
C ILE A 96 -17.55 3.75 -17.24
N GLU A 97 -18.72 4.23 -16.87
CA GLU A 97 -19.43 5.31 -17.57
C GLU A 97 -19.05 6.71 -17.05
N MET A 98 -18.23 6.81 -16.01
CA MET A 98 -17.83 8.09 -15.44
C MET A 98 -16.72 8.75 -16.26
N GLU A 99 -16.84 10.06 -16.46
CA GLU A 99 -15.77 10.85 -17.08
C GLU A 99 -14.52 10.86 -16.19
N ASN A 100 -13.36 10.80 -16.82
CA ASN A 100 -12.07 10.81 -16.12
C ASN A 100 -11.95 9.73 -15.03
N ARG A 101 -12.62 8.61 -15.21
CA ARG A 101 -12.74 7.50 -14.25
C ARG A 101 -11.41 7.02 -13.65
N GLN A 102 -10.30 7.19 -14.35
CA GLN A 102 -8.96 6.82 -13.88
C GLN A 102 -8.35 7.84 -12.89
N PHE A 103 -8.98 9.00 -12.69
CA PHE A 103 -8.48 10.08 -11.83
C PHE A 103 -9.38 10.36 -10.61
N LEU A 104 -10.41 9.56 -10.37
CA LEU A 104 -11.36 9.80 -9.28
C LEU A 104 -10.67 9.77 -7.92
N LEU A 105 -9.82 8.78 -7.66
CA LEU A 105 -9.05 8.73 -6.42
C LEU A 105 -8.08 9.90 -6.29
N LYS A 106 -7.46 10.33 -7.38
CA LYS A 106 -6.59 11.52 -7.38
C LYS A 106 -7.36 12.77 -6.98
N ALA A 107 -8.56 12.96 -7.52
CA ALA A 107 -9.43 14.09 -7.19
C ALA A 107 -9.86 14.04 -5.71
N ALA A 108 -10.22 12.86 -5.22
CA ALA A 108 -10.58 12.64 -3.81
C ALA A 108 -9.43 12.99 -2.85
N LEU A 109 -8.24 12.42 -3.08
CA LEU A 109 -7.10 12.65 -2.20
C LEU A 109 -6.57 14.09 -2.23
N ARG A 110 -6.75 14.82 -3.33
CA ARG A 110 -6.40 16.26 -3.41
C ARG A 110 -7.12 17.12 -2.38
N GLN A 111 -8.31 16.72 -1.93
CA GLN A 111 -9.07 17.47 -0.93
C GLN A 111 -8.39 17.50 0.46
N VAL A 112 -7.56 16.50 0.74
CA VAL A 112 -6.99 16.30 2.08
C VAL A 112 -5.47 16.19 2.08
N VAL A 113 -4.82 16.20 0.92
CA VAL A 113 -3.39 15.91 0.77
C VAL A 113 -2.49 16.78 1.65
N GLU A 114 -2.79 18.06 1.84
CA GLU A 114 -1.98 18.98 2.62
C GLU A 114 -2.03 18.73 4.14
N GLN A 115 -3.00 17.95 4.60
CA GLN A 115 -3.15 17.58 6.01
C GLN A 115 -2.14 16.50 6.43
N TYR A 116 -1.54 15.78 5.48
CA TYR A 116 -0.68 14.63 5.72
C TYR A 116 0.73 14.84 5.18
N ASP A 117 1.70 14.21 5.83
CA ASP A 117 3.07 14.12 5.31
C ASP A 117 3.19 12.95 4.33
N PHE A 118 2.48 11.84 4.63
CA PHE A 118 2.42 10.65 3.78
C PHE A 118 0.99 10.11 3.67
N ILE A 119 0.62 9.70 2.46
CA ILE A 119 -0.62 8.95 2.19
C ILE A 119 -0.21 7.60 1.59
N PHE A 120 -0.57 6.51 2.24
CA PHE A 120 -0.35 5.15 1.73
C PHE A 120 -1.64 4.59 1.16
N ILE A 121 -1.60 4.04 -0.06
CA ILE A 121 -2.76 3.42 -0.71
C ILE A 121 -2.53 1.91 -0.73
N ASP A 122 -3.39 1.13 -0.06
CA ASP A 122 -3.39 -0.33 -0.16
C ASP A 122 -4.16 -0.79 -1.39
N CYS A 123 -3.49 -1.40 -2.35
CA CYS A 123 -4.08 -1.78 -3.64
C CYS A 123 -4.54 -3.25 -3.67
N PRO A 124 -5.64 -3.56 -4.39
CA PRO A 124 -6.07 -4.93 -4.62
C PRO A 124 -5.04 -5.73 -5.44
N PRO A 125 -5.14 -7.08 -5.46
CA PRO A 125 -4.26 -7.96 -6.23
C PRO A 125 -4.69 -8.05 -7.71
N SER A 126 -4.88 -6.90 -8.38
CA SER A 126 -5.22 -6.84 -9.80
C SER A 126 -4.61 -5.59 -10.42
N LEU A 127 -4.57 -5.50 -11.74
CA LEU A 127 -4.18 -4.29 -12.49
C LEU A 127 -5.38 -3.65 -13.19
N GLU A 128 -6.56 -3.77 -12.59
CA GLU A 128 -7.83 -3.23 -13.10
C GLU A 128 -8.01 -1.75 -12.73
N LEU A 129 -9.21 -1.21 -12.95
CA LEU A 129 -9.52 0.21 -12.83
C LEU A 129 -9.22 0.80 -11.44
N LEU A 130 -9.42 0.02 -10.36
CA LEU A 130 -9.05 0.46 -9.02
C LEU A 130 -7.53 0.68 -8.91
N THR A 131 -6.73 -0.31 -9.28
CA THR A 131 -5.27 -0.16 -9.26
C THR A 131 -4.81 0.97 -10.19
N LEU A 132 -5.44 1.12 -11.35
CA LEU A 132 -5.14 2.23 -12.25
C LEU A 132 -5.40 3.60 -11.58
N ASN A 133 -6.49 3.75 -10.83
CA ASN A 133 -6.75 4.95 -10.03
C ASN A 133 -5.65 5.22 -8.99
N ALA A 134 -5.19 4.17 -8.29
CA ALA A 134 -4.10 4.30 -7.34
C ALA A 134 -2.79 4.76 -8.02
N LEU A 135 -2.44 4.19 -9.19
CA LEU A 135 -1.27 4.59 -9.97
C LEU A 135 -1.37 6.03 -10.48
N CYS A 136 -2.57 6.48 -10.86
CA CYS A 136 -2.80 7.85 -11.31
C CYS A 136 -2.74 8.87 -10.16
N ALA A 137 -3.08 8.45 -8.94
CA ALA A 137 -3.06 9.31 -7.75
C ALA A 137 -1.67 9.38 -7.09
N ALA A 138 -0.88 8.32 -7.17
CA ALA A 138 0.38 8.18 -6.46
C ALA A 138 1.52 9.03 -7.06
N ASN A 139 2.43 9.48 -6.19
CA ASN A 139 3.73 10.01 -6.58
C ASN A 139 4.73 8.87 -6.86
N SER A 140 4.64 7.80 -6.07
CA SER A 140 5.55 6.66 -6.20
C SER A 140 4.91 5.34 -5.75
N LEU A 141 5.56 4.24 -6.13
CA LEU A 141 5.11 2.88 -5.88
C LEU A 141 6.08 2.14 -4.97
N LEU A 142 5.60 1.60 -3.85
CA LEU A 142 6.28 0.60 -3.07
C LEU A 142 5.78 -0.78 -3.50
N VAL A 143 6.69 -1.65 -3.92
CA VAL A 143 6.36 -2.96 -4.50
C VAL A 143 6.85 -4.08 -3.58
N PRO A 144 5.97 -4.67 -2.75
CA PRO A 144 6.30 -5.86 -1.97
C PRO A 144 6.47 -7.07 -2.88
N VAL A 145 7.55 -7.82 -2.68
CA VAL A 145 7.92 -8.99 -3.51
C VAL A 145 8.31 -10.14 -2.59
N GLN A 146 7.65 -11.28 -2.76
CA GLN A 146 8.02 -12.50 -2.06
C GLN A 146 9.11 -13.24 -2.86
N GLY A 147 10.07 -13.86 -2.16
CA GLY A 147 11.17 -14.63 -2.75
C GLY A 147 10.72 -15.96 -3.35
N GLU A 148 9.85 -15.93 -4.37
CA GLU A 148 9.29 -17.10 -5.09
C GLU A 148 9.56 -16.98 -6.59
N TYR A 149 9.56 -18.12 -7.29
CA TYR A 149 9.93 -18.23 -8.70
C TYR A 149 9.17 -17.25 -9.63
N TYR A 150 7.85 -17.16 -9.48
CA TYR A 150 7.00 -16.27 -10.33
C TYR A 150 7.04 -14.78 -9.93
N ALA A 151 7.88 -14.41 -8.98
CA ALA A 151 7.94 -13.02 -8.53
C ALA A 151 8.45 -12.06 -9.62
N LEU A 152 9.39 -12.52 -10.43
CA LEU A 152 10.02 -11.71 -11.50
C LEU A 152 9.06 -11.48 -12.68
N GLU A 153 8.23 -12.47 -13.03
CA GLU A 153 7.21 -12.34 -14.07
C GLU A 153 6.18 -11.27 -13.68
N GLY A 154 5.59 -11.38 -12.47
CA GLY A 154 4.64 -10.39 -11.97
C GLY A 154 5.22 -8.97 -11.83
N LEU A 155 6.52 -8.85 -11.55
CA LEU A 155 7.22 -7.57 -11.57
C LEU A 155 7.32 -7.00 -12.99
N SER A 156 7.60 -7.83 -13.99
CA SER A 156 7.68 -7.40 -15.38
C SER A 156 6.34 -6.84 -15.88
N ASP A 157 5.23 -7.50 -15.58
CA ASP A 157 3.88 -7.06 -15.94
C ASP A 157 3.51 -5.75 -15.26
N LEU A 158 3.83 -5.63 -13.97
CA LEU A 158 3.63 -4.38 -13.24
C LEU A 158 4.44 -3.24 -13.87
N MET A 159 5.71 -3.47 -14.22
CA MET A 159 6.57 -2.46 -14.86
C MET A 159 6.04 -2.06 -16.24
N ASN A 160 5.45 -2.97 -17.00
CA ASN A 160 4.78 -2.65 -18.26
C ASN A 160 3.58 -1.72 -18.02
N THR A 161 2.74 -2.03 -17.06
CA THR A 161 1.60 -1.17 -16.66
C THR A 161 2.08 0.21 -16.19
N VAL A 162 3.08 0.27 -15.33
CA VAL A 162 3.68 1.54 -14.87
C VAL A 162 4.19 2.38 -16.05
N ARG A 163 4.82 1.74 -17.05
CA ARG A 163 5.30 2.44 -18.25
C ARG A 163 4.15 3.05 -19.04
N ILE A 164 3.03 2.33 -19.19
CA ILE A 164 1.83 2.85 -19.87
C ILE A 164 1.27 4.04 -19.09
N VAL A 165 1.09 3.91 -17.76
CA VAL A 165 0.57 4.98 -16.92
C VAL A 165 1.45 6.23 -16.99
N ARG A 166 2.78 6.07 -16.92
CA ARG A 166 3.73 7.20 -17.05
C ARG A 166 3.62 7.93 -18.40
N ARG A 167 3.36 7.21 -19.47
CA ARG A 167 3.30 7.80 -20.82
C ARG A 167 2.01 8.59 -21.06
N SER A 168 0.91 8.21 -20.46
CA SER A 168 -0.42 8.71 -20.86
C SER A 168 -1.23 9.35 -19.73
N MET A 169 -0.94 9.06 -18.45
CA MET A 169 -1.82 9.46 -17.33
C MET A 169 -1.07 10.14 -16.17
N ASN A 170 0.08 9.62 -15.76
CA ASN A 170 0.85 10.16 -14.63
C ASN A 170 2.35 10.16 -14.93
N PRO A 171 2.88 11.15 -15.66
CA PRO A 171 4.29 11.20 -16.06
C PRO A 171 5.28 11.27 -14.89
N SER A 172 4.82 11.76 -13.72
CA SER A 172 5.64 11.89 -12.52
C SER A 172 5.71 10.62 -11.66
N LEU A 173 4.93 9.59 -12.00
CA LEU A 173 4.93 8.33 -11.24
C LEU A 173 6.32 7.70 -11.22
N ASP A 174 6.87 7.41 -10.04
CA ASP A 174 8.18 6.77 -9.89
C ASP A 174 8.08 5.49 -9.03
N ILE A 175 9.16 4.72 -8.97
CA ILE A 175 9.30 3.59 -8.05
C ILE A 175 9.89 4.12 -6.74
N GLU A 176 9.12 4.03 -5.65
CA GLU A 176 9.60 4.29 -4.29
C GLU A 176 10.66 3.30 -3.90
N GLY A 177 10.33 2.04 -4.13
CA GLY A 177 11.24 0.96 -3.88
C GLY A 177 10.58 -0.41 -4.01
N VAL A 178 11.44 -1.44 -4.02
CA VAL A 178 11.03 -2.83 -3.98
C VAL A 178 11.39 -3.40 -2.61
N LEU A 179 10.42 -4.00 -1.94
CA LEU A 179 10.56 -4.57 -0.60
C LEU A 179 10.47 -6.09 -0.66
N LEU A 180 11.52 -6.78 -0.23
CA LEU A 180 11.48 -8.23 -0.08
C LEU A 180 10.67 -8.60 1.18
N THR A 181 9.63 -9.41 0.98
CA THR A 181 8.71 -9.85 2.04
C THR A 181 8.76 -11.36 2.21
N MET A 182 8.40 -11.82 3.42
CA MET A 182 8.45 -13.25 3.79
C MET A 182 9.78 -13.91 3.41
N PHE A 183 10.85 -13.12 3.49
CA PHE A 183 12.19 -13.53 3.11
C PHE A 183 12.72 -14.62 4.06
N ASP A 184 13.26 -15.70 3.48
CA ASP A 184 13.95 -16.76 4.21
C ASP A 184 15.35 -16.96 3.60
N GLY A 185 16.37 -16.38 4.25
CA GLY A 185 17.76 -16.47 3.81
C GLY A 185 18.39 -17.87 3.87
N ARG A 186 17.66 -18.88 4.36
CA ARG A 186 18.11 -20.29 4.36
C ARG A 186 17.81 -20.99 3.05
N THR A 187 16.94 -20.43 2.22
CA THR A 187 16.54 -21.05 0.93
C THR A 187 17.30 -20.41 -0.22
N ASN A 188 17.90 -21.25 -1.08
CA ASN A 188 18.60 -20.79 -2.27
C ASN A 188 17.67 -19.99 -3.21
N LEU A 189 16.39 -20.39 -3.30
CA LEU A 189 15.42 -19.70 -4.14
C LEU A 189 15.22 -18.25 -3.69
N SER A 190 15.00 -18.00 -2.40
CA SER A 190 14.84 -16.62 -1.89
C SER A 190 16.07 -15.77 -2.14
N ILE A 191 17.26 -16.35 -2.00
CA ILE A 191 18.52 -15.66 -2.26
C ILE A 191 18.65 -15.31 -3.75
N GLN A 192 18.37 -16.26 -4.65
CA GLN A 192 18.43 -16.04 -6.10
C GLN A 192 17.43 -14.96 -6.54
N VAL A 193 16.18 -15.03 -6.08
CA VAL A 193 15.17 -13.99 -6.39
C VAL A 193 15.61 -12.63 -5.87
N ALA A 194 16.13 -12.55 -4.65
CA ALA A 194 16.65 -11.30 -4.10
C ALA A 194 17.81 -10.71 -4.93
N GLN A 195 18.71 -11.55 -5.43
CA GLN A 195 19.81 -11.14 -6.29
C GLN A 195 19.31 -10.61 -7.64
N GLU A 196 18.36 -11.29 -8.27
CA GLU A 196 17.77 -10.83 -9.55
C GLU A 196 16.97 -9.52 -9.37
N VAL A 197 16.16 -9.41 -8.31
CA VAL A 197 15.47 -8.15 -7.98
C VAL A 197 16.47 -7.02 -7.77
N LYS A 198 17.56 -7.27 -7.05
CA LYS A 198 18.61 -6.27 -6.81
C LYS A 198 19.36 -5.92 -8.11
N ARG A 199 19.60 -6.89 -8.99
CA ARG A 199 20.22 -6.66 -10.30
C ARG A 199 19.36 -5.75 -11.17
N PHE A 200 18.03 -5.93 -11.14
CA PHE A 200 17.11 -5.19 -12.00
C PHE A 200 16.78 -3.78 -11.45
N PHE A 201 16.55 -3.66 -10.13
CA PHE A 201 16.11 -2.41 -9.51
C PHE A 201 17.22 -1.62 -8.80
N GLY A 202 18.41 -2.20 -8.62
CA GLY A 202 19.57 -1.52 -8.06
C GLY A 202 19.30 -0.90 -6.69
N THR A 203 19.53 0.39 -6.57
CA THR A 203 19.36 1.18 -5.34
C THR A 203 17.89 1.34 -4.93
N LYS A 204 16.93 1.05 -5.80
CA LYS A 204 15.50 1.07 -5.47
C LYS A 204 15.08 -0.11 -4.56
N VAL A 205 15.91 -1.17 -4.44
CA VAL A 205 15.61 -2.24 -3.48
C VAL A 205 15.88 -1.75 -2.07
N TYR A 206 14.92 -1.96 -1.15
CA TYR A 206 15.13 -1.66 0.25
C TYR A 206 16.19 -2.60 0.85
N SER A 207 17.05 -2.05 1.71
CA SER A 207 18.03 -2.83 2.46
C SER A 207 17.34 -3.68 3.52
N THR A 208 16.29 -3.13 4.09
CA THR A 208 15.40 -3.83 5.03
C THR A 208 14.61 -4.91 4.30
N VAL A 209 14.56 -6.10 4.87
CA VAL A 209 13.73 -7.22 4.42
C VAL A 209 12.71 -7.59 5.49
N ILE A 210 11.50 -7.98 5.09
CA ILE A 210 10.48 -8.46 6.02
C ILE A 210 10.59 -10.00 6.10
N PRO A 211 10.95 -10.55 7.26
CA PRO A 211 11.08 -12.00 7.40
C PRO A 211 9.70 -12.68 7.42
N ARG A 212 9.67 -13.98 7.13
CA ARG A 212 8.50 -14.80 7.44
C ARG A 212 8.34 -14.86 8.97
N ASN A 213 7.19 -14.41 9.46
CA ASN A 213 6.93 -14.29 10.90
C ASN A 213 5.45 -14.56 11.21
N VAL A 214 5.18 -15.53 12.08
CA VAL A 214 3.81 -15.94 12.44
C VAL A 214 3.03 -14.79 13.09
N ARG A 215 3.69 -13.95 13.92
CA ARG A 215 3.05 -12.81 14.58
C ARG A 215 2.48 -11.80 13.58
N LEU A 216 3.14 -11.62 12.42
CA LEU A 216 2.61 -10.78 11.33
C LEU A 216 1.32 -11.36 10.72
N SER A 217 1.16 -12.67 10.74
CA SER A 217 -0.06 -13.35 10.26
C SER A 217 -1.18 -13.33 11.30
N GLU A 218 -0.84 -13.27 12.58
CA GLU A 218 -1.80 -13.22 13.71
C GLU A 218 -2.35 -11.82 13.96
N ALA A 219 -1.51 -10.78 13.85
CA ALA A 219 -1.87 -9.39 14.15
C ALA A 219 -3.19 -8.91 13.49
N PRO A 220 -3.50 -9.25 12.22
CA PRO A 220 -4.77 -8.88 11.58
C PRO A 220 -6.00 -9.45 12.31
N SER A 221 -5.93 -10.65 12.90
CA SER A 221 -7.05 -11.23 13.67
C SER A 221 -7.33 -10.47 14.97
N HIS A 222 -6.36 -9.69 15.44
CA HIS A 222 -6.49 -8.80 16.59
C HIS A 222 -6.75 -7.34 16.20
N VAL A 223 -7.00 -7.07 14.90
CA VAL A 223 -7.31 -5.74 14.33
C VAL A 223 -6.29 -4.67 14.74
N ARG A 224 -5.01 -5.02 14.74
CA ARG A 224 -3.90 -4.14 15.17
C ARG A 224 -2.68 -4.27 14.26
N PRO A 225 -1.92 -3.17 14.07
CA PRO A 225 -0.57 -3.26 13.51
C PRO A 225 0.35 -4.11 14.40
N ILE A 226 1.40 -4.69 13.81
CA ILE A 226 2.33 -5.58 14.52
C ILE A 226 2.98 -4.93 15.73
N THR A 227 3.31 -3.65 15.65
CA THR A 227 3.94 -2.89 16.76
C THR A 227 3.02 -2.71 17.97
N ALA A 228 1.69 -2.77 17.77
CA ALA A 228 0.69 -2.73 18.83
C ALA A 228 0.27 -4.13 19.28
N TYR A 229 0.44 -5.14 18.43
CA TYR A 229 0.14 -6.53 18.76
C TYR A 229 1.29 -7.22 19.53
N ASP A 230 2.49 -7.19 18.96
CA ASP A 230 3.71 -7.76 19.57
C ASP A 230 4.94 -6.93 19.18
N ARG A 231 5.27 -5.96 20.05
CA ARG A 231 6.35 -5.00 19.83
C ARG A 231 7.73 -5.65 19.76
N ASN A 232 7.89 -6.81 20.40
CA ASN A 232 9.20 -7.46 20.58
C ASN A 232 9.48 -8.58 19.55
N CYS A 233 8.58 -8.79 18.60
CA CYS A 233 8.80 -9.79 17.58
C CYS A 233 9.65 -9.25 16.42
N ARG A 234 10.35 -10.17 15.71
CA ARG A 234 11.17 -9.83 14.53
C ARG A 234 10.41 -9.08 13.43
N GLY A 235 9.09 -9.34 13.32
CA GLY A 235 8.23 -8.64 12.37
C GLY A 235 8.07 -7.17 12.71
N ALA A 236 7.91 -6.84 14.00
CA ALA A 236 7.84 -5.46 14.47
C ALA A 236 9.17 -4.72 14.24
N ASP A 237 10.28 -5.33 14.60
CA ASP A 237 11.62 -4.75 14.37
C ASP A 237 11.86 -4.46 12.88
N ALA A 238 11.46 -5.39 12.00
CA ALA A 238 11.63 -5.22 10.56
C ALA A 238 10.81 -4.02 10.02
N TYR A 239 9.54 -3.84 10.45
CA TYR A 239 8.75 -2.70 10.01
C TYR A 239 9.18 -1.37 10.61
N ILE A 240 9.78 -1.36 11.81
CA ILE A 240 10.40 -0.16 12.39
C ILE A 240 11.63 0.22 11.58
N ALA A 241 12.51 -0.74 11.28
CA ALA A 241 13.67 -0.50 10.44
C ALA A 241 13.27 -0.03 9.02
N LEU A 242 12.21 -0.63 8.45
CA LEU A 242 11.67 -0.18 7.16
C LEU A 242 11.19 1.27 7.22
N ALA A 243 10.49 1.67 8.29
CA ALA A 243 10.02 3.05 8.44
C ALA A 243 11.20 4.04 8.57
N GLU A 244 12.27 3.66 9.24
CA GLU A 244 13.49 4.47 9.34
C GLU A 244 14.18 4.62 7.98
N GLU A 245 14.33 3.52 7.25
CA GLU A 245 14.90 3.55 5.89
C GLU A 245 14.01 4.35 4.93
N PHE A 246 12.68 4.17 5.00
CA PHE A 246 11.71 4.92 4.21
C PHE A 246 11.81 6.43 4.47
N LEU A 247 11.81 6.85 5.72
CA LEU A 247 11.92 8.27 6.09
C LEU A 247 13.26 8.87 5.65
N LYS A 248 14.37 8.12 5.77
CA LYS A 248 15.68 8.56 5.28
C LYS A 248 15.72 8.74 3.77
N ARG A 249 15.02 7.90 3.00
CA ARG A 249 14.92 8.02 1.53
C ARG A 249 14.02 9.19 1.10
N ASN A 250 13.18 9.69 2.01
CA ASN A 250 12.20 10.75 1.77
C ASN A 250 12.49 12.04 2.58
N ALA A 251 13.71 12.19 3.07
CA ALA A 251 14.16 13.36 3.83
C ALA A 251 14.49 14.55 2.92
#